data_c60b9b487396a002f8fe8425a6f31730
#
_entry.id   c60b9b487396a002f8fe8425a6f31730
#
_cell.length_a   1.000
_cell.length_b   1.000
_cell.length_c   1.000
_cell.angle_alpha   90.00
_cell.angle_beta   90.00
_cell.angle_gamma   90.00
#
_symmetry.space_group_name_H-M   'P 1'
#
loop_
_entity.id
_entity.type
_entity.pdbx_description
1 polymer ?
#
loop_
_entity_poly.entity_id
_entity_poly.type
_entity_poly.pdbx_seq_one_letter_code
_entity_poly.pdbx_strand_id
1 'polypeptide(L)'
;MPERNTKLPTTAAEPARLALQIGGFSLGLWCEKGMPAVLDPEHVPFLSPSDVNGACDLEFDISWASALSLPDAAPDFASGGLWSAHRDNTGTKFYFTSPVFGSEPYKAAWLDPSFSRGHVLLNRSSFQSHDSLFPLEYPMDELVLMHRLALGEGVEVHALGLVDQDSSGYLFLGHSGAGKSTTARLWMRQPGVRLLSDDRIILRRQNGVYRMYGTPWHGDAGVSSPATAPLSAIFFLEQAPSHQVVPISQPQAAAELFARAFLPHYVKSGIEFTLQFLDQLTRSIPCSIFRFAPTDDAVEAIRHAHA
;
A
#
# COMPACT_ATOMS: atom_id res chain seq x y z
N MET A 1 13.09 21.36 -9.45
CA MET A 1 13.87 20.40 -8.66
C MET A 1 14.34 19.34 -9.62
N PRO A 2 15.63 19.00 -9.75
CA PRO A 2 16.08 17.99 -10.69
C PRO A 2 15.64 16.61 -10.25
N GLU A 3 15.03 15.89 -11.17
CA GLU A 3 14.67 14.48 -11.07
C GLU A 3 15.93 13.66 -10.71
N ARG A 4 15.99 13.14 -9.50
CA ARG A 4 16.96 12.10 -9.15
C ARG A 4 16.36 10.75 -9.57
N ASN A 5 16.42 10.45 -10.87
CA ASN A 5 16.32 9.07 -11.33
C ASN A 5 17.50 8.29 -10.73
N THR A 6 17.25 7.56 -9.68
CA THR A 6 18.24 6.66 -9.10
C THR A 6 18.33 5.45 -10.02
N LYS A 7 19.11 5.56 -11.10
CA LYS A 7 19.51 4.41 -11.92
C LYS A 7 20.29 3.48 -11.02
N LEU A 8 19.80 2.28 -10.84
CA LEU A 8 20.52 1.23 -10.19
C LEU A 8 21.75 0.88 -11.03
N PRO A 9 22.89 0.55 -10.41
CA PRO A 9 24.08 0.17 -11.14
C PRO A 9 23.87 -1.21 -11.78
N THR A 10 23.31 -1.25 -12.97
CA THR A 10 23.32 -2.43 -13.81
C THR A 10 24.64 -2.44 -14.57
N THR A 11 25.62 -3.13 -14.04
CA THR A 11 26.69 -3.64 -14.90
C THR A 11 26.04 -4.64 -15.85
N ALA A 12 26.25 -4.51 -17.14
CA ALA A 12 25.59 -5.30 -18.20
C ALA A 12 25.83 -6.83 -18.11
N ALA A 13 26.41 -7.32 -17.02
CA ALA A 13 26.92 -8.69 -16.86
C ALA A 13 26.04 -9.60 -15.98
N GLU A 14 25.22 -9.06 -15.05
CA GLU A 14 24.42 -9.88 -14.12
C GLU A 14 22.94 -9.48 -14.10
N PRO A 15 22.02 -10.40 -13.72
CA PRO A 15 20.61 -10.05 -13.48
C PRO A 15 20.52 -8.97 -12.39
N ALA A 16 19.71 -7.95 -12.63
CA ALA A 16 19.47 -6.94 -11.60
C ALA A 16 18.57 -7.53 -10.50
N ARG A 17 18.98 -7.37 -9.25
CA ARG A 17 18.20 -7.75 -8.07
C ARG A 17 17.89 -6.52 -7.24
N LEU A 18 16.63 -6.39 -6.86
CA LEU A 18 16.11 -5.36 -5.99
C LEU A 18 15.44 -6.00 -4.79
N ALA A 19 15.59 -5.40 -3.62
CA ALA A 19 14.82 -5.76 -2.45
C ALA A 19 14.15 -4.51 -1.85
N LEU A 20 12.88 -4.63 -1.51
CA LEU A 20 12.07 -3.59 -0.88
C LEU A 20 11.51 -4.09 0.44
N GLN A 21 11.29 -3.17 1.39
CA GLN A 21 10.56 -3.42 2.63
C GLN A 21 9.29 -2.59 2.65
N ILE A 22 8.12 -3.21 2.46
CA ILE A 22 6.82 -2.53 2.43
C ILE A 22 5.84 -3.27 3.34
N GLY A 23 5.20 -2.56 4.27
CA GLY A 23 4.19 -3.15 5.14
C GLY A 23 4.73 -4.24 6.07
N GLY A 24 6.04 -4.25 6.33
CA GLY A 24 6.70 -5.30 7.11
C GLY A 24 6.90 -6.61 6.35
N PHE A 25 6.84 -6.57 5.01
CA PHE A 25 7.23 -7.65 4.11
C PHE A 25 8.48 -7.28 3.34
N SER A 26 9.36 -8.25 3.14
CA SER A 26 10.47 -8.16 2.21
C SER A 26 10.03 -8.63 0.82
N LEU A 27 10.24 -7.79 -0.19
CA LEU A 27 9.93 -8.07 -1.60
C LEU A 27 11.23 -8.16 -2.39
N GLY A 28 11.51 -9.28 -3.01
CA GLY A 28 12.65 -9.51 -3.89
C GLY A 28 12.23 -9.48 -5.36
N LEU A 29 12.92 -8.68 -6.19
CA LEU A 29 12.71 -8.59 -7.62
C LEU A 29 13.97 -9.09 -8.35
N TRP A 30 13.82 -10.07 -9.22
CA TRP A 30 14.87 -10.68 -10.00
C TRP A 30 14.62 -10.38 -11.48
N CYS A 31 15.30 -9.38 -12.02
CA CYS A 31 15.07 -8.95 -13.38
C CYS A 31 15.96 -9.71 -14.36
N GLU A 32 15.39 -10.08 -15.51
CA GLU A 32 16.14 -10.66 -16.62
C GLU A 32 17.34 -9.78 -16.99
N LYS A 33 18.46 -10.43 -17.35
CA LYS A 33 19.70 -9.76 -17.73
C LYS A 33 19.45 -8.70 -18.82
N GLY A 34 19.97 -7.49 -18.56
CA GLY A 34 19.84 -6.36 -19.48
C GLY A 34 18.49 -5.64 -19.45
N MET A 35 17.59 -5.98 -18.52
CA MET A 35 16.37 -5.24 -18.31
C MET A 35 16.67 -3.89 -17.63
N PRO A 36 16.20 -2.74 -18.18
CA PRO A 36 16.47 -1.41 -17.63
C PRO A 36 15.55 -1.12 -16.43
N ALA A 37 15.57 -1.98 -15.41
CA ALA A 37 14.73 -1.83 -14.23
C ALA A 37 15.19 -0.64 -13.38
N VAL A 38 14.22 0.19 -12.97
CA VAL A 38 14.39 1.30 -12.04
C VAL A 38 13.29 1.23 -10.98
N LEU A 39 13.43 2.01 -9.92
CA LEU A 39 12.35 2.24 -8.96
C LEU A 39 11.70 3.58 -9.21
N ASP A 40 10.40 3.64 -9.03
CA ASP A 40 9.71 4.91 -8.91
C ASP A 40 10.22 5.66 -7.67
N PRO A 41 10.32 7.00 -7.71
CA PRO A 41 10.94 7.79 -6.65
C PRO A 41 10.37 7.53 -5.26
N GLU A 42 9.07 7.27 -5.15
CA GLU A 42 8.37 6.96 -3.91
C GLU A 42 8.76 5.61 -3.30
N HIS A 43 9.28 4.68 -4.09
CA HIS A 43 9.78 3.37 -3.62
C HIS A 43 11.22 3.42 -3.12
N VAL A 44 12.00 4.45 -3.47
CA VAL A 44 13.41 4.56 -3.09
C VAL A 44 13.62 4.52 -1.56
N PRO A 45 12.80 5.17 -0.72
CA PRO A 45 12.93 5.06 0.73
C PRO A 45 12.72 3.65 1.28
N PHE A 46 12.05 2.77 0.53
CA PHE A 46 11.74 1.39 0.92
C PHE A 46 12.80 0.37 0.48
N LEU A 47 13.87 0.79 -0.17
CA LEU A 47 15.00 -0.08 -0.54
C LEU A 47 15.63 -0.73 0.69
N SER A 48 15.86 -2.03 0.61
CA SER A 48 16.53 -2.83 1.63
C SER A 48 17.77 -3.52 1.05
N PRO A 49 18.93 -2.85 1.03
CA PRO A 49 20.14 -3.41 0.47
C PRO A 49 20.62 -4.70 1.17
N SER A 50 20.28 -4.87 2.46
CA SER A 50 20.64 -6.05 3.26
C SER A 50 19.94 -7.33 2.80
N ASP A 51 18.73 -7.20 2.22
CA ASP A 51 17.89 -8.34 1.85
C ASP A 51 18.14 -8.84 0.42
N VAL A 52 19.02 -8.15 -0.31
CA VAL A 52 19.35 -8.51 -1.71
C VAL A 52 19.92 -9.93 -1.84
N ASN A 53 20.50 -10.52 -0.80
CA ASN A 53 21.06 -11.88 -0.82
C ASN A 53 20.32 -12.89 0.07
N GLY A 54 19.24 -12.46 0.75
CA GLY A 54 18.40 -13.30 1.60
C GLY A 54 17.16 -13.84 0.88
N ALA A 55 16.45 -14.77 1.50
CA ALA A 55 15.09 -15.12 1.11
C ALA A 55 14.15 -13.97 1.47
N CYS A 56 13.26 -13.60 0.55
CA CYS A 56 12.23 -12.59 0.78
C CYS A 56 10.88 -13.25 1.08
N ASP A 57 9.99 -12.50 1.75
CA ASP A 57 8.61 -12.95 1.98
C ASP A 57 7.82 -13.09 0.67
N LEU A 58 8.13 -12.21 -0.30
CA LEU A 58 7.59 -12.23 -1.66
C LEU A 58 8.75 -12.16 -2.65
N GLU A 59 8.76 -13.06 -3.63
CA GLU A 59 9.82 -13.16 -4.66
C GLU A 59 9.20 -13.11 -6.05
N PHE A 60 9.77 -12.27 -6.93
CA PHE A 60 9.29 -12.07 -8.29
C PHE A 60 10.42 -12.25 -9.30
N ASP A 61 10.20 -13.18 -10.23
CA ASP A 61 11.00 -13.30 -11.45
C ASP A 61 10.40 -12.40 -12.53
N ILE A 62 11.21 -11.50 -13.07
CA ILE A 62 10.78 -10.52 -14.07
C ILE A 62 11.46 -10.82 -15.39
N SER A 63 10.68 -11.04 -16.45
CA SER A 63 11.22 -11.34 -17.77
C SER A 63 10.44 -10.67 -18.91
N TRP A 64 11.05 -10.64 -20.08
CA TRP A 64 10.42 -10.16 -21.30
C TRP A 64 9.56 -11.24 -21.95
N ALA A 65 8.39 -10.84 -22.45
CA ALA A 65 7.58 -11.63 -23.38
C ALA A 65 7.63 -10.99 -24.76
N SER A 66 7.63 -11.81 -25.80
CA SER A 66 7.51 -11.33 -27.21
C SER A 66 6.10 -10.83 -27.53
N ALA A 67 5.08 -11.43 -26.92
CA ALA A 67 3.69 -11.04 -27.00
C ALA A 67 2.94 -11.52 -25.75
N LEU A 68 1.89 -10.82 -25.38
CA LEU A 68 0.95 -11.20 -24.34
C LEU A 68 -0.47 -11.13 -24.90
N SER A 69 -1.32 -12.05 -24.52
CA SER A 69 -2.74 -12.06 -24.90
C SER A 69 -3.62 -12.30 -23.68
N LEU A 70 -4.81 -11.71 -23.70
CA LEU A 70 -5.85 -12.03 -22.73
C LEU A 70 -6.33 -13.47 -22.93
N PRO A 71 -6.66 -14.20 -21.83
CA PRO A 71 -7.30 -15.51 -21.97
C PRO A 71 -8.72 -15.37 -22.51
N ASP A 72 -9.19 -16.40 -23.22
CA ASP A 72 -10.58 -16.47 -23.74
C ASP A 72 -11.62 -16.58 -22.61
N ALA A 73 -11.21 -17.10 -21.45
CA ALA A 73 -12.07 -17.24 -20.29
C ALA A 73 -12.39 -15.88 -19.66
N ALA A 74 -13.62 -15.70 -19.21
CA ALA A 74 -14.00 -14.51 -18.47
C ALA A 74 -13.17 -14.36 -17.16
N PRO A 75 -12.77 -13.15 -16.78
CA PRO A 75 -12.03 -12.92 -15.56
C PRO A 75 -12.92 -13.10 -14.31
N ASP A 76 -12.32 -13.49 -13.18
CA ASP A 76 -12.97 -13.43 -11.87
C ASP A 76 -13.25 -11.98 -11.44
N PHE A 77 -12.40 -11.06 -11.92
CA PHE A 77 -12.56 -9.62 -11.68
C PHE A 77 -11.95 -8.79 -12.81
N ALA A 78 -12.58 -7.65 -13.13
CA ALA A 78 -12.05 -6.65 -14.05
C ALA A 78 -12.28 -5.23 -13.50
N SER A 79 -11.22 -4.42 -13.50
CA SER A 79 -11.19 -3.05 -12.95
C SER A 79 -11.52 -1.98 -14.00
N GLY A 80 -12.53 -2.21 -14.84
CA GLY A 80 -12.92 -1.20 -15.83
C GLY A 80 -11.90 -0.95 -16.96
N GLY A 81 -11.04 -1.92 -17.27
CA GLY A 81 -10.12 -1.87 -18.41
C GLY A 81 -8.65 -1.55 -18.08
N LEU A 82 -8.29 -1.43 -16.81
CA LEU A 82 -6.88 -1.25 -16.41
C LEU A 82 -6.19 -2.59 -16.12
N TRP A 83 -6.88 -3.49 -15.43
CA TRP A 83 -6.39 -4.82 -15.14
C TRP A 83 -7.52 -5.82 -14.94
N SER A 84 -7.21 -7.09 -15.11
CA SER A 84 -8.12 -8.20 -14.81
C SER A 84 -7.40 -9.28 -14.00
N ALA A 85 -8.17 -10.04 -13.21
CA ALA A 85 -7.69 -11.17 -12.44
C ALA A 85 -8.41 -12.45 -12.89
N HIS A 86 -7.64 -13.50 -13.12
CA HIS A 86 -8.09 -14.85 -13.45
C HIS A 86 -7.51 -15.83 -12.45
N ARG A 87 -8.34 -16.60 -11.78
CA ARG A 87 -7.94 -17.49 -10.69
C ARG A 87 -8.17 -18.94 -11.05
N ASP A 88 -7.23 -19.79 -10.66
CA ASP A 88 -7.36 -21.23 -10.70
C ASP A 88 -6.72 -21.86 -9.45
N ASN A 89 -6.63 -23.19 -9.42
CA ASN A 89 -6.02 -23.92 -8.30
C ASN A 89 -4.49 -23.76 -8.21
N THR A 90 -3.85 -23.18 -9.21
CA THR A 90 -2.41 -22.94 -9.26
C THR A 90 -2.01 -21.53 -8.81
N GLY A 91 -2.97 -20.60 -8.78
CA GLY A 91 -2.73 -19.22 -8.37
C GLY A 91 -3.63 -18.19 -9.03
N THR A 92 -3.16 -16.96 -9.07
CA THR A 92 -3.85 -15.81 -9.68
C THR A 92 -3.00 -15.23 -10.81
N LYS A 93 -3.63 -15.01 -11.96
CA LYS A 93 -3.02 -14.31 -13.10
C LYS A 93 -3.64 -12.94 -13.24
N PHE A 94 -2.80 -11.92 -13.26
CA PHE A 94 -3.20 -10.56 -13.55
C PHE A 94 -2.76 -10.17 -14.95
N TYR A 95 -3.62 -9.45 -15.67
CA TYR A 95 -3.30 -8.86 -16.96
C TYR A 95 -3.55 -7.36 -16.89
N PHE A 96 -2.57 -6.57 -17.29
CA PHE A 96 -2.63 -5.12 -17.28
C PHE A 96 -2.71 -4.59 -18.70
N THR A 97 -3.70 -3.73 -18.94
CA THR A 97 -3.96 -3.09 -20.24
C THR A 97 -3.94 -1.57 -20.07
N SER A 98 -3.56 -0.87 -21.11
CA SER A 98 -3.60 0.59 -21.14
C SER A 98 -3.83 1.04 -22.58
N PRO A 99 -4.71 2.03 -22.82
CA PRO A 99 -4.90 2.62 -24.14
C PRO A 99 -3.61 3.16 -24.78
N VAL A 100 -2.62 3.52 -23.97
CA VAL A 100 -1.30 4.00 -24.43
C VAL A 100 -0.53 2.92 -25.18
N PHE A 101 -0.68 1.65 -24.77
CA PHE A 101 0.02 0.50 -25.36
C PHE A 101 -0.83 -0.31 -26.37
N GLY A 102 -2.09 0.08 -26.58
CA GLY A 102 -3.03 -0.62 -27.47
C GLY A 102 -3.98 -1.58 -26.74
N SER A 103 -4.54 -2.55 -27.48
CA SER A 103 -5.54 -3.49 -26.95
C SER A 103 -4.95 -4.68 -26.21
N GLU A 104 -3.70 -5.01 -26.50
CA GLU A 104 -3.02 -6.16 -25.88
C GLU A 104 -2.46 -5.82 -24.50
N PRO A 105 -2.37 -6.81 -23.60
CA PRO A 105 -1.71 -6.58 -22.31
C PRO A 105 -0.26 -6.14 -22.48
N TYR A 106 0.11 -5.06 -21.81
CA TYR A 106 1.52 -4.63 -21.74
C TYR A 106 2.29 -5.34 -20.65
N LYS A 107 1.58 -5.88 -19.64
CA LYS A 107 2.14 -6.63 -18.52
C LYS A 107 1.18 -7.75 -18.10
N ALA A 108 1.73 -8.91 -17.75
CA ALA A 108 1.01 -10.00 -17.11
C ALA A 108 1.82 -10.50 -15.91
N ALA A 109 1.11 -10.97 -14.88
CA ALA A 109 1.75 -11.55 -13.71
C ALA A 109 1.01 -12.83 -13.30
N TRP A 110 1.77 -13.86 -12.95
CA TRP A 110 1.26 -15.02 -12.25
C TRP A 110 1.78 -15.01 -10.81
N LEU A 111 0.89 -15.29 -9.85
CA LEU A 111 1.26 -15.42 -8.44
C LEU A 111 0.71 -16.73 -7.89
N ASP A 112 1.51 -17.38 -7.07
CA ASP A 112 1.11 -18.60 -6.37
C ASP A 112 -0.05 -18.32 -5.38
N PRO A 113 -0.75 -19.36 -4.88
CA PRO A 113 -1.90 -19.16 -3.98
C PRO A 113 -1.55 -18.45 -2.66
N SER A 114 -0.29 -18.48 -2.24
CA SER A 114 0.20 -17.78 -1.03
C SER A 114 0.65 -16.36 -1.28
N PHE A 115 0.64 -15.89 -2.54
CA PHE A 115 1.18 -14.59 -2.94
C PHE A 115 2.60 -14.36 -2.43
N SER A 116 3.40 -15.43 -2.36
CA SER A 116 4.80 -15.40 -1.95
C SER A 116 5.77 -15.48 -3.12
N ARG A 117 5.33 -16.04 -4.24
CA ARG A 117 6.12 -16.15 -5.47
C ARG A 117 5.32 -15.71 -6.67
N GLY A 118 5.97 -14.97 -7.56
CA GLY A 118 5.35 -14.50 -8.77
C GLY A 118 6.32 -14.48 -9.96
N HIS A 119 5.75 -14.54 -11.15
CA HIS A 119 6.44 -14.31 -12.39
C HIS A 119 5.76 -13.17 -13.14
N VAL A 120 6.52 -12.14 -13.46
CA VAL A 120 6.03 -10.95 -14.18
C VAL A 120 6.60 -10.96 -15.58
N LEU A 121 5.70 -10.88 -16.55
CA LEU A 121 6.00 -10.80 -17.96
C LEU A 121 5.71 -9.39 -18.49
N LEU A 122 6.69 -8.77 -19.10
CA LEU A 122 6.57 -7.45 -19.72
C LEU A 122 6.59 -7.61 -21.24
N ASN A 123 5.58 -7.08 -21.93
CA ASN A 123 5.52 -7.13 -23.38
C ASN A 123 6.60 -6.23 -23.97
N ARG A 124 7.64 -6.83 -24.56
CA ARG A 124 8.80 -6.11 -25.11
C ARG A 124 8.40 -4.99 -26.09
N SER A 125 7.37 -5.20 -26.90
CA SER A 125 6.92 -4.22 -27.87
C SER A 125 6.35 -2.94 -27.23
N SER A 126 5.73 -3.04 -26.06
CA SER A 126 5.17 -1.92 -25.32
C SER A 126 6.23 -1.00 -24.71
N PHE A 127 7.43 -1.53 -24.46
CA PHE A 127 8.51 -0.81 -23.75
C PHE A 127 9.72 -0.44 -24.64
N GLN A 128 9.61 -0.58 -25.95
CA GLN A 128 10.74 -0.32 -26.88
C GLN A 128 11.27 1.12 -26.84
N SER A 129 10.45 2.09 -26.45
CA SER A 129 10.82 3.50 -26.35
C SER A 129 11.15 3.96 -24.92
N HIS A 130 11.16 3.07 -23.94
CA HIS A 130 11.39 3.40 -22.54
C HIS A 130 12.80 3.05 -22.12
N ASP A 131 13.57 4.05 -21.68
CA ASP A 131 14.93 3.88 -21.17
C ASP A 131 14.96 3.24 -19.78
N SER A 132 13.80 3.17 -19.07
CA SER A 132 13.69 2.64 -17.72
C SER A 132 12.24 2.27 -17.39
N LEU A 133 12.04 1.25 -16.54
CA LEU A 133 10.72 0.82 -16.08
C LEU A 133 10.80 0.27 -14.65
N PHE A 134 9.74 0.45 -13.87
CA PHE A 134 9.52 -0.25 -12.61
C PHE A 134 8.62 -1.47 -12.86
N PRO A 135 9.11 -2.70 -12.73
CA PRO A 135 8.35 -3.90 -13.10
C PRO A 135 7.07 -4.10 -12.30
N LEU A 136 7.07 -3.68 -11.02
CA LEU A 136 5.90 -3.72 -10.14
C LEU A 136 5.16 -2.38 -10.07
N GLU A 137 5.27 -1.51 -11.07
CA GLU A 137 4.56 -0.23 -11.07
C GLU A 137 3.09 -0.37 -10.65
N TYR A 138 2.58 0.67 -10.00
CA TYR A 138 1.18 0.74 -9.61
C TYR A 138 0.21 0.40 -10.79
N PRO A 139 -0.83 -0.40 -10.59
CA PRO A 139 -1.32 -0.89 -9.29
C PRO A 139 -0.82 -2.30 -8.91
N MET A 140 0.19 -2.86 -9.57
CA MET A 140 0.59 -4.25 -9.33
C MET A 140 1.20 -4.45 -7.94
N ASP A 141 2.06 -3.55 -7.50
CA ASP A 141 2.68 -3.57 -6.18
C ASP A 141 1.63 -3.56 -5.04
N GLU A 142 0.63 -2.67 -5.14
CA GLU A 142 -0.50 -2.61 -4.21
C GLU A 142 -1.35 -3.89 -4.26
N LEU A 143 -1.70 -4.35 -5.46
CA LEU A 143 -2.50 -5.57 -5.64
C LEU A 143 -1.86 -6.80 -4.99
N VAL A 144 -0.57 -6.98 -5.17
CA VAL A 144 0.17 -8.10 -4.57
C VAL A 144 0.11 -8.03 -3.05
N LEU A 145 0.40 -6.88 -2.46
CA LEU A 145 0.38 -6.70 -1.01
C LEU A 145 -1.03 -6.81 -0.45
N MET A 146 -2.03 -6.24 -1.09
CA MET A 146 -3.44 -6.35 -0.70
C MET A 146 -3.90 -7.82 -0.63
N HIS A 147 -3.54 -8.64 -1.63
CA HIS A 147 -3.87 -10.07 -1.61
C HIS A 147 -3.09 -10.82 -0.54
N ARG A 148 -1.79 -10.54 -0.40
CA ARG A 148 -0.96 -11.15 0.64
C ARG A 148 -1.50 -10.85 2.04
N LEU A 149 -1.85 -9.60 2.31
CA LEU A 149 -2.45 -9.18 3.57
C LEU A 149 -3.76 -9.93 3.87
N ALA A 150 -4.61 -10.10 2.85
CA ALA A 150 -5.91 -10.78 2.97
C ALA A 150 -5.82 -12.28 3.29
N LEU A 151 -4.62 -12.88 3.25
CA LEU A 151 -4.37 -14.27 3.68
C LEU A 151 -4.19 -14.44 5.21
N GLY A 152 -4.51 -13.43 5.99
CA GLY A 152 -4.41 -13.49 7.45
C GLY A 152 -3.33 -12.59 8.05
N GLU A 153 -2.68 -11.78 7.23
CA GLU A 153 -1.49 -11.01 7.62
C GLU A 153 -1.80 -9.57 8.05
N GLY A 154 -2.91 -8.98 7.57
CA GLY A 154 -3.27 -7.61 7.87
C GLY A 154 -4.30 -7.01 6.94
N VAL A 155 -4.48 -5.70 7.02
CA VAL A 155 -5.43 -4.94 6.20
C VAL A 155 -4.79 -3.62 5.77
N GLU A 156 -5.01 -3.23 4.53
CA GLU A 156 -4.68 -1.92 4.00
C GLU A 156 -5.90 -1.01 4.08
N VAL A 157 -5.72 0.25 4.47
CA VAL A 157 -6.81 1.22 4.63
C VAL A 157 -6.46 2.58 4.03
N HIS A 158 -7.48 3.25 3.47
CA HIS A 158 -7.36 4.64 3.02
C HIS A 158 -7.35 5.60 4.21
N ALA A 159 -6.15 5.96 4.66
CA ALA A 159 -5.93 6.73 5.88
C ALA A 159 -4.66 7.57 5.85
N LEU A 160 -4.62 8.59 6.68
CA LEU A 160 -3.39 9.24 7.12
C LEU A 160 -2.88 8.51 8.37
N GLY A 161 -1.63 8.07 8.37
CA GLY A 161 -0.95 7.52 9.53
C GLY A 161 0.22 8.40 9.97
N LEU A 162 0.35 8.62 11.27
CA LEU A 162 1.47 9.36 11.83
C LEU A 162 1.90 8.85 13.20
N VAL A 163 3.09 9.28 13.61
CA VAL A 163 3.68 9.03 14.93
C VAL A 163 3.96 10.37 15.58
N ASP A 164 3.42 10.58 16.77
CA ASP A 164 3.68 11.78 17.56
C ASP A 164 5.03 11.68 18.29
N GLN A 165 5.46 12.78 18.89
CA GLN A 165 6.74 12.93 19.62
C GLN A 165 6.91 11.94 20.77
N ASP A 166 5.81 11.49 21.39
CA ASP A 166 5.78 10.49 22.46
C ASP A 166 5.75 9.03 21.95
N SER A 167 5.88 8.84 20.64
CA SER A 167 5.79 7.56 19.93
C SER A 167 4.37 6.97 19.81
N SER A 168 3.35 7.72 20.18
CA SER A 168 1.95 7.34 19.94
C SER A 168 1.64 7.35 18.45
N GLY A 169 1.08 6.26 17.96
CA GLY A 169 0.66 6.14 16.57
C GLY A 169 -0.81 6.47 16.38
N TYR A 170 -1.12 7.42 15.52
CA TYR A 170 -2.48 7.84 15.23
C TYR A 170 -2.86 7.55 13.79
N LEU A 171 -4.08 7.01 13.61
CA LEU A 171 -4.68 6.74 12.31
C LEU A 171 -5.89 7.65 12.11
N PHE A 172 -5.87 8.42 11.03
CA PHE A 172 -6.96 9.33 10.68
C PHE A 172 -7.65 8.87 9.39
N LEU A 173 -8.95 8.65 9.48
CA LEU A 173 -9.80 8.24 8.37
C LEU A 173 -10.87 9.31 8.08
N GLY A 174 -11.36 9.32 6.85
CA GLY A 174 -12.45 10.20 6.44
C GLY A 174 -12.73 10.04 4.95
N HIS A 175 -13.94 10.41 4.54
CA HIS A 175 -14.27 10.47 3.12
C HIS A 175 -13.40 11.51 2.38
N SER A 176 -13.49 11.55 1.06
CA SER A 176 -12.83 12.61 0.28
C SER A 176 -13.30 13.99 0.78
N GLY A 177 -12.36 14.89 1.04
CA GLY A 177 -12.66 16.21 1.59
C GLY A 177 -12.87 16.29 3.11
N ALA A 178 -12.83 15.17 3.87
CA ALA A 178 -12.99 15.19 5.33
C ALA A 178 -11.87 15.91 6.08
N GLY A 179 -10.73 16.19 5.41
CA GLY A 179 -9.64 16.96 6.01
C GLY A 179 -8.36 16.17 6.29
N LYS A 180 -8.16 14.95 5.73
CA LYS A 180 -6.91 14.18 5.91
C LYS A 180 -5.66 14.99 5.53
N SER A 181 -5.63 15.58 4.34
CA SER A 181 -4.49 16.40 3.89
C SER A 181 -4.30 17.67 4.74
N THR A 182 -5.38 18.24 5.27
CA THR A 182 -5.32 19.37 6.22
C THR A 182 -4.71 18.91 7.54
N THR A 183 -5.17 17.79 8.09
CA THR A 183 -4.62 17.17 9.30
C THR A 183 -3.13 16.85 9.11
N ALA A 184 -2.75 16.26 7.97
CA ALA A 184 -1.34 16.01 7.66
C ALA A 184 -0.49 17.29 7.76
N ARG A 185 -0.94 18.40 7.15
CA ARG A 185 -0.22 19.69 7.18
C ARG A 185 -0.13 20.29 8.59
N LEU A 186 -1.16 20.15 9.42
CA LEU A 186 -1.15 20.63 10.81
C LEU A 186 -0.10 19.85 11.62
N TRP A 187 -0.09 18.52 11.51
CA TRP A 187 0.84 17.67 12.22
C TRP A 187 2.29 17.80 11.71
N MET A 188 2.51 18.02 10.43
CA MET A 188 3.85 18.26 9.86
C MET A 188 4.56 19.50 10.45
N ARG A 189 3.81 20.44 11.00
CA ARG A 189 4.38 21.64 11.67
C ARG A 189 4.84 21.35 13.09
N GLN A 190 4.44 20.22 13.66
CA GLN A 190 4.75 19.87 15.04
C GLN A 190 6.14 19.23 15.15
N PRO A 191 6.96 19.63 16.13
CA PRO A 191 8.26 19.02 16.34
C PRO A 191 8.11 17.55 16.74
N GLY A 192 9.03 16.72 16.25
CA GLY A 192 9.08 15.30 16.60
C GLY A 192 8.04 14.40 15.95
N VAL A 193 7.09 14.96 15.20
CA VAL A 193 6.08 14.20 14.46
C VAL A 193 6.67 13.61 13.19
N ARG A 194 6.29 12.37 12.89
CA ARG A 194 6.63 11.68 11.65
C ARG A 194 5.39 11.11 11.00
N LEU A 195 5.10 11.53 9.79
CA LEU A 195 4.04 10.94 8.97
C LEU A 195 4.52 9.64 8.33
N LEU A 196 3.63 8.66 8.22
CA LEU A 196 3.88 7.36 7.59
C LEU A 196 3.42 7.36 6.13
N SER A 197 2.18 7.72 5.88
CA SER A 197 1.59 7.97 4.56
C SER A 197 0.32 8.79 4.74
N ASP A 198 -0.05 9.58 3.74
CA ASP A 198 -1.28 10.38 3.73
C ASP A 198 -2.43 9.75 2.93
N ASP A 199 -2.23 8.52 2.40
CA ASP A 199 -3.24 7.86 1.57
C ASP A 199 -3.43 6.37 1.90
N ARG A 200 -2.33 5.60 2.04
CA ARG A 200 -2.35 4.15 2.27
C ARG A 200 -1.57 3.77 3.52
N ILE A 201 -2.25 3.14 4.46
CA ILE A 201 -1.63 2.59 5.67
C ILE A 201 -1.93 1.10 5.76
N ILE A 202 -0.90 0.30 5.96
CA ILE A 202 -1.05 -1.11 6.25
C ILE A 202 -1.13 -1.31 7.77
N LEU A 203 -2.15 -2.06 8.21
CA LEU A 203 -2.38 -2.43 9.59
C LEU A 203 -2.11 -3.93 9.75
N ARG A 204 -1.22 -4.29 10.67
CA ARG A 204 -0.92 -5.70 11.00
C ARG A 204 -0.92 -5.91 12.51
N ARG A 205 -1.20 -7.15 12.93
CA ARG A 205 -1.05 -7.55 14.32
C ARG A 205 0.21 -8.41 14.46
N GLN A 206 1.21 -7.92 15.18
CA GLN A 206 2.47 -8.63 15.41
C GLN A 206 2.72 -8.75 16.90
N ASN A 207 2.98 -9.95 17.38
CA ASN A 207 3.22 -10.25 18.80
C ASN A 207 2.13 -9.66 19.72
N GLY A 208 0.87 -9.71 19.29
CA GLY A 208 -0.27 -9.18 20.04
C GLY A 208 -0.51 -7.66 19.91
N VAL A 209 0.40 -6.92 19.28
CA VAL A 209 0.32 -5.46 19.11
C VAL A 209 -0.14 -5.11 17.70
N TYR A 210 -1.12 -4.22 17.57
CA TYR A 210 -1.49 -3.63 16.29
C TYR A 210 -0.49 -2.55 15.90
N ARG A 211 0.02 -2.64 14.69
CA ARG A 211 1.01 -1.70 14.14
C ARG A 211 0.55 -1.11 12.82
N MET A 212 0.91 0.13 12.61
CA MET A 212 0.81 0.85 11.34
C MET A 212 2.13 0.76 10.59
N TYR A 213 2.05 0.60 9.28
CA TYR A 213 3.19 0.67 8.37
C TYR A 213 2.90 1.72 7.31
N GLY A 214 3.86 2.59 7.07
CA GLY A 214 3.81 3.46 5.92
C GLY A 214 4.05 2.69 4.63
N THR A 215 3.60 3.30 3.53
CA THR A 215 3.63 2.69 2.19
C THR A 215 4.22 3.68 1.18
N PRO A 216 4.68 3.23 0.02
CA PRO A 216 5.12 4.12 -1.05
C PRO A 216 3.96 4.92 -1.67
N TRP A 217 2.73 4.42 -1.56
CA TRP A 217 1.54 5.06 -2.15
C TRP A 217 1.10 6.24 -1.29
N HIS A 218 1.13 7.42 -1.86
CA HIS A 218 0.80 8.67 -1.19
C HIS A 218 -0.31 9.44 -1.91
N GLY A 219 -0.96 10.33 -1.18
CA GLY A 219 -1.96 11.25 -1.68
C GLY A 219 -1.37 12.64 -2.01
N ASP A 220 -2.23 13.66 -1.94
CA ASP A 220 -1.89 15.04 -2.30
C ASP A 220 -0.83 15.69 -1.38
N ALA A 221 -0.62 15.19 -0.17
CA ALA A 221 0.44 15.69 0.70
C ALA A 221 1.83 15.16 0.34
N GLY A 222 1.91 14.15 -0.52
CA GLY A 222 3.15 13.59 -1.05
C GLY A 222 4.00 12.91 0.03
N VAL A 223 3.38 12.31 1.02
CA VAL A 223 4.08 11.67 2.14
C VAL A 223 4.12 10.17 1.98
N SER A 224 5.34 9.63 1.92
CA SER A 224 5.61 8.19 1.98
C SER A 224 6.79 7.92 2.91
N SER A 225 6.73 6.88 3.75
CA SER A 225 7.79 6.56 4.70
C SER A 225 7.80 5.05 5.02
N PRO A 226 8.96 4.39 5.04
CA PRO A 226 9.08 2.98 5.43
C PRO A 226 8.93 2.77 6.95
N ALA A 227 8.66 3.82 7.70
CA ALA A 227 8.54 3.75 9.13
C ALA A 227 7.30 2.98 9.58
N THR A 228 7.35 2.46 10.81
CA THR A 228 6.27 1.74 11.48
C THR A 228 6.12 2.22 12.91
N ALA A 229 4.90 2.12 13.45
CA ALA A 229 4.62 2.41 14.85
C ALA A 229 3.49 1.53 15.40
N PRO A 230 3.44 1.32 16.73
CA PRO A 230 2.23 0.81 17.36
C PRO A 230 1.05 1.74 17.06
N LEU A 231 -0.14 1.18 16.88
CA LEU A 231 -1.37 1.96 16.73
C LEU A 231 -1.95 2.22 18.12
N SER A 232 -2.08 3.49 18.48
CA SER A 232 -2.57 3.93 19.79
C SER A 232 -4.03 4.37 19.76
N ALA A 233 -4.46 5.05 18.67
CA ALA A 233 -5.84 5.50 18.51
C ALA A 233 -6.24 5.68 17.04
N ILE A 234 -7.54 5.63 16.79
CA ILE A 234 -8.15 5.81 15.47
C ILE A 234 -9.15 6.96 15.54
N PHE A 235 -9.03 7.91 14.62
CA PHE A 235 -9.87 9.08 14.51
C PHE A 235 -10.58 9.16 13.17
N PHE A 236 -11.91 9.22 13.20
CA PHE A 236 -12.72 9.50 12.01
C PHE A 236 -12.96 11.01 11.92
N LEU A 237 -12.49 11.61 10.84
CA LEU A 237 -12.48 13.07 10.67
C LEU A 237 -13.83 13.60 10.22
N GLU A 238 -14.32 14.63 10.91
CA GLU A 238 -15.47 15.45 10.54
C GLU A 238 -15.11 16.94 10.66
N GLN A 239 -15.43 17.73 9.65
CA GLN A 239 -15.25 19.18 9.72
C GLN A 239 -16.30 19.80 10.65
N ALA A 240 -15.85 20.68 11.53
CA ALA A 240 -16.70 21.41 12.48
C ALA A 240 -16.09 22.77 12.84
N PRO A 241 -16.86 23.72 13.40
CA PRO A 241 -16.33 25.02 13.82
C PRO A 241 -15.50 24.98 15.10
N SER A 242 -15.51 23.86 15.83
CA SER A 242 -14.77 23.67 17.09
C SER A 242 -14.25 22.23 17.19
N HIS A 243 -13.27 22.01 18.08
CA HIS A 243 -12.65 20.70 18.29
C HIS A 243 -13.46 19.89 19.30
N GLN A 244 -13.76 18.63 18.93
CA GLN A 244 -14.41 17.69 19.82
C GLN A 244 -14.00 16.26 19.47
N VAL A 245 -13.54 15.50 20.45
CA VAL A 245 -13.29 14.06 20.34
C VAL A 245 -14.46 13.31 20.97
N VAL A 246 -15.20 12.55 20.16
CA VAL A 246 -16.40 11.81 20.58
C VAL A 246 -16.17 10.31 20.35
N PRO A 247 -16.10 9.49 21.40
CA PRO A 247 -16.01 8.04 21.25
C PRO A 247 -17.18 7.49 20.43
N ILE A 248 -16.90 6.50 19.59
CA ILE A 248 -17.93 5.80 18.82
C ILE A 248 -18.00 4.33 19.22
N SER A 249 -19.13 3.71 18.92
CA SER A 249 -19.33 2.29 19.19
C SER A 249 -18.40 1.43 18.33
N GLN A 250 -17.95 0.30 18.88
CA GLN A 250 -17.09 -0.65 18.20
C GLN A 250 -17.66 -1.12 16.84
N PRO A 251 -18.96 -1.49 16.70
CA PRO A 251 -19.52 -1.87 15.40
C PRO A 251 -19.50 -0.73 14.38
N GLN A 252 -19.72 0.51 14.81
CA GLN A 252 -19.65 1.67 13.94
C GLN A 252 -18.21 1.90 13.46
N ALA A 253 -17.22 1.82 14.36
CA ALA A 253 -15.80 1.95 14.00
C ALA A 253 -15.37 0.87 13.00
N ALA A 254 -15.79 -0.38 13.21
CA ALA A 254 -15.46 -1.49 12.29
C ALA A 254 -16.08 -1.27 10.91
N ALA A 255 -17.32 -0.80 10.82
CA ALA A 255 -18.00 -0.50 9.56
C ALA A 255 -17.31 0.67 8.81
N GLU A 256 -16.94 1.73 9.52
CA GLU A 256 -16.22 2.88 8.96
C GLU A 256 -14.83 2.50 8.43
N LEU A 257 -14.10 1.63 9.13
CA LEU A 257 -12.83 1.09 8.68
C LEU A 257 -13.01 0.19 7.46
N PHE A 258 -14.01 -0.71 7.48
CA PHE A 258 -14.28 -1.62 6.37
C PHE A 258 -14.61 -0.86 5.07
N ALA A 259 -15.40 0.21 5.17
CA ALA A 259 -15.73 1.07 4.03
C ALA A 259 -14.50 1.76 3.39
N ARG A 260 -13.36 1.76 4.08
CA ARG A 260 -12.09 2.36 3.65
C ARG A 260 -10.96 1.36 3.52
N ALA A 261 -11.28 0.07 3.65
CA ALA A 261 -10.30 -1.00 3.48
C ALA A 261 -10.09 -1.33 2.01
N PHE A 262 -8.85 -1.57 1.62
CA PHE A 262 -8.48 -2.16 0.35
C PHE A 262 -8.40 -3.67 0.51
N LEU A 263 -9.20 -4.39 -0.25
CA LEU A 263 -9.28 -5.84 -0.16
C LEU A 263 -9.70 -6.45 -1.50
N PRO A 264 -9.32 -7.70 -1.78
CA PRO A 264 -9.74 -8.36 -3.01
C PRO A 264 -11.22 -8.77 -2.93
N HIS A 265 -12.14 -7.89 -3.33
CA HIS A 265 -13.59 -8.06 -3.22
C HIS A 265 -14.14 -9.33 -3.87
N TYR A 266 -13.41 -9.94 -4.81
CA TYR A 266 -13.76 -11.19 -5.47
C TYR A 266 -13.21 -12.44 -4.73
N VAL A 267 -12.52 -12.25 -3.57
CA VAL A 267 -11.99 -13.32 -2.73
C VAL A 267 -12.75 -13.37 -1.41
N LYS A 268 -13.72 -14.28 -1.31
CA LYS A 268 -14.60 -14.39 -0.14
C LYS A 268 -13.85 -14.52 1.19
N SER A 269 -12.83 -15.37 1.25
CA SER A 269 -12.01 -15.54 2.46
C SER A 269 -11.27 -14.27 2.87
N GLY A 270 -10.85 -13.45 1.91
CA GLY A 270 -10.22 -12.16 2.17
C GLY A 270 -11.19 -11.15 2.79
N ILE A 271 -12.45 -11.13 2.32
CA ILE A 271 -13.52 -10.30 2.92
C ILE A 271 -13.78 -10.75 4.36
N GLU A 272 -13.97 -12.05 4.58
CA GLU A 272 -14.24 -12.63 5.90
C GLU A 272 -13.10 -12.32 6.89
N PHE A 273 -11.85 -12.50 6.46
CA PHE A 273 -10.68 -12.14 7.27
C PHE A 273 -10.65 -10.65 7.60
N THR A 274 -10.86 -9.78 6.61
CA THR A 274 -10.85 -8.31 6.82
C THR A 274 -11.90 -7.90 7.86
N LEU A 275 -13.13 -8.41 7.76
CA LEU A 275 -14.19 -8.14 8.74
C LEU A 275 -13.78 -8.59 10.15
N GLN A 276 -13.24 -9.81 10.29
CA GLN A 276 -12.77 -10.34 11.57
C GLN A 276 -11.60 -9.54 12.14
N PHE A 277 -10.64 -9.15 11.31
CA PHE A 277 -9.49 -8.34 11.72
C PHE A 277 -9.94 -6.98 12.26
N LEU A 278 -10.83 -6.29 11.53
CA LEU A 278 -11.32 -4.97 11.92
C LEU A 278 -12.20 -5.02 13.17
N ASP A 279 -13.01 -6.08 13.36
CA ASP A 279 -13.76 -6.30 14.59
C ASP A 279 -12.82 -6.44 15.81
N GLN A 280 -11.75 -7.24 15.67
CA GLN A 280 -10.75 -7.42 16.74
C GLN A 280 -9.94 -6.14 17.01
N LEU A 281 -9.55 -5.43 15.95
CA LEU A 281 -8.83 -4.15 16.03
C LEU A 281 -9.62 -3.13 16.85
N THR A 282 -10.88 -2.92 16.50
CA THR A 282 -11.74 -1.90 17.14
C THR A 282 -12.17 -2.26 18.57
N ARG A 283 -12.02 -3.53 18.99
CA ARG A 283 -12.12 -3.93 20.41
C ARG A 283 -10.88 -3.57 21.22
N SER A 284 -9.74 -3.47 20.56
CA SER A 284 -8.44 -3.30 21.23
C SER A 284 -7.93 -1.86 21.20
N ILE A 285 -8.32 -1.10 20.18
CA ILE A 285 -7.82 0.26 19.93
C ILE A 285 -8.98 1.25 20.09
N PRO A 286 -8.81 2.34 20.88
CA PRO A 286 -9.85 3.38 21.02
C PRO A 286 -10.15 4.04 19.69
N CYS A 287 -11.43 4.21 19.41
CA CYS A 287 -11.94 4.81 18.18
C CYS A 287 -12.85 5.99 18.50
N SER A 288 -12.65 7.12 17.84
CA SER A 288 -13.43 8.34 18.07
C SER A 288 -13.68 9.09 16.76
N ILE A 289 -14.78 9.84 16.72
CA ILE A 289 -14.94 10.90 15.73
C ILE A 289 -14.15 12.10 16.23
N PHE A 290 -13.32 12.66 15.38
CA PHE A 290 -12.65 13.93 15.61
C PHE A 290 -13.32 15.01 14.76
N ARG A 291 -14.15 15.82 15.38
CA ARG A 291 -14.71 17.04 14.82
C ARG A 291 -13.71 18.17 14.99
N PHE A 292 -13.36 18.87 13.91
CA PHE A 292 -12.32 19.89 14.00
C PHE A 292 -12.47 21.03 13.00
N ALA A 293 -12.01 22.21 13.41
CA ALA A 293 -11.65 23.30 12.53
C ALA A 293 -10.18 23.16 12.10
N PRO A 294 -9.76 23.67 10.93
CA PRO A 294 -8.39 23.55 10.42
C PRO A 294 -7.44 24.57 11.08
N THR A 295 -7.33 24.54 12.40
CA THR A 295 -6.50 25.43 13.23
C THR A 295 -5.43 24.64 13.99
N ASP A 296 -4.35 25.29 14.43
CA ASP A 296 -3.19 24.61 15.02
C ASP A 296 -3.50 23.93 16.37
N ASP A 297 -4.51 24.42 17.11
CA ASP A 297 -5.01 23.82 18.35
C ASP A 297 -5.74 22.46 18.16
N ALA A 298 -6.05 22.08 16.91
CA ALA A 298 -6.58 20.75 16.58
C ALA A 298 -5.63 19.62 17.02
N VAL A 299 -4.32 19.83 16.94
CA VAL A 299 -3.31 18.86 17.39
C VAL A 299 -3.37 18.67 18.91
N GLU A 300 -3.42 19.77 19.65
CA GLU A 300 -3.50 19.72 21.11
C GLU A 300 -4.80 19.06 21.59
N ALA A 301 -5.91 19.28 20.89
CA ALA A 301 -7.17 18.61 21.21
C ALA A 301 -7.06 17.07 21.11
N ILE A 302 -6.34 16.54 20.14
CA ILE A 302 -6.06 15.10 20.02
C ILE A 302 -5.16 14.62 21.16
N ARG A 303 -4.05 15.34 21.44
CA ARG A 303 -3.10 15.00 22.51
C ARG A 303 -3.78 14.93 23.88
N HIS A 304 -4.61 15.94 24.21
CA HIS A 304 -5.39 15.96 25.45
C HIS A 304 -6.40 14.82 25.56
N ALA A 305 -7.04 14.43 24.45
CA ALA A 305 -8.01 13.36 24.46
C ALA A 305 -7.39 11.97 24.60
N HIS A 306 -6.09 11.84 24.38
CA HIS A 306 -5.36 10.57 24.43
C HIS A 306 -4.38 10.47 25.61
N ALA A 307 -4.15 11.55 26.33
CA ALA A 307 -3.36 11.58 27.57
C ALA A 307 -4.12 10.96 28.73
#